data_74d6881309f192d95b22d24cd2bb5e86
#
_entry.id   74d6881309f192d95b22d24cd2bb5e86
#
_cell.length_a   1.000
_cell.length_b   1.000
_cell.length_c   1.000
_cell.angle_alpha   90.00
_cell.angle_beta   90.00
_cell.angle_gamma   90.00
#
_symmetry.space_group_name_H-M   'P 1'
#
loop_
_entity.id
_entity.type
_entity.pdbx_description
1 polymer ?
#
loop_
_entity_poly.entity_id
_entity_poly.type
_entity_poly.pdbx_seq_one_letter_code
_entity_poly.pdbx_strand_id
1 'polypeptide(L)'
;VAEREATVAKSGKRSQKALDEAAEKAEKEARKEAGDTTPQSDDVEAHVKKGPKPVTRPRLERRGKKYQDAAKNVEKNKMYSLDEALKLATETSPVKFDASVEIHIRLGVDPRQADQNIRSTVALPHGTGKDVRVAVFAPESEHAAAKKAGADIIGDEEFLSQLDKEELNFDILVATPQYMPKLGKYARLLGPRGLMPNPKSGTVATDVAKAVSEAKAGKVEYRVDKQAIVHLSIGKVSFG
;
A
#
# COMPACT_ATOMS: atom_id res chain seq x y z
N VAL A 1 -23.75 -57.62 11.44
CA VAL A 1 -24.06 -56.66 12.54
C VAL A 1 -23.55 -57.22 13.86
N ALA A 2 -23.81 -58.52 14.19
CA ALA A 2 -23.39 -59.14 15.45
C ALA A 2 -21.86 -59.28 15.62
N GLU A 3 -21.09 -59.48 14.53
CA GLU A 3 -19.62 -59.56 14.57
C GLU A 3 -18.94 -58.17 14.83
N ARG A 4 -19.59 -57.10 14.42
CA ARG A 4 -19.08 -55.74 14.68
C ARG A 4 -19.27 -55.33 16.16
N GLU A 5 -20.37 -55.74 16.77
CA GLU A 5 -20.61 -55.45 18.21
C GLU A 5 -19.66 -56.25 19.12
N ALA A 6 -19.25 -57.45 18.75
CA ALA A 6 -18.33 -58.25 19.53
C ALA A 6 -16.87 -57.71 19.51
N THR A 7 -16.48 -56.98 18.49
CA THR A 7 -15.15 -56.34 18.39
C THR A 7 -15.09 -55.02 19.17
N VAL A 8 -16.18 -54.27 19.28
CA VAL A 8 -16.26 -53.02 20.04
C VAL A 8 -16.19 -53.25 21.55
N ALA A 9 -16.71 -54.36 22.05
CA ALA A 9 -16.73 -54.70 23.49
C ALA A 9 -15.33 -55.03 24.08
N LYS A 10 -14.32 -55.32 23.24
CA LYS A 10 -12.97 -55.73 23.68
C LYS A 10 -11.92 -54.66 23.65
N SER A 11 -12.16 -53.50 23.03
CA SER A 11 -11.20 -52.41 22.92
C SER A 11 -11.80 -51.12 23.52
N GLY A 12 -11.20 -50.64 24.60
CA GLY A 12 -11.70 -49.47 25.32
C GLY A 12 -11.86 -48.20 24.47
N LYS A 13 -12.17 -47.08 25.12
CA LYS A 13 -12.49 -45.76 24.51
C LYS A 13 -11.61 -45.28 23.34
N ARG A 14 -10.38 -45.81 23.20
CA ARG A 14 -9.49 -45.55 22.05
C ARG A 14 -9.97 -46.12 20.73
N SER A 15 -10.68 -47.25 20.74
CA SER A 15 -11.16 -47.88 19.51
C SER A 15 -12.42 -47.26 18.96
N GLN A 16 -13.24 -46.69 19.84
CA GLN A 16 -14.43 -45.93 19.42
C GLN A 16 -14.05 -44.69 18.65
N LYS A 17 -13.08 -43.94 19.16
CA LYS A 17 -12.54 -42.78 18.46
C LYS A 17 -11.90 -43.12 17.10
N ALA A 18 -11.20 -44.25 16.99
CA ALA A 18 -10.62 -44.71 15.74
C ALA A 18 -11.68 -45.18 14.72
N LEU A 19 -12.81 -45.69 15.19
CA LEU A 19 -13.94 -46.05 14.34
C LEU A 19 -14.69 -44.80 13.83
N ASP A 20 -14.84 -43.83 14.68
CA ASP A 20 -15.44 -42.53 14.33
C ASP A 20 -14.57 -41.79 13.30
N GLU A 21 -13.26 -41.74 13.50
CA GLU A 21 -12.29 -41.19 12.53
C GLU A 21 -12.28 -41.94 11.19
N ALA A 22 -12.43 -43.26 11.22
CA ALA A 22 -12.49 -44.07 9.99
C ALA A 22 -13.83 -43.87 9.24
N ALA A 23 -14.93 -43.74 9.98
CA ALA A 23 -16.24 -43.40 9.39
C ALA A 23 -16.25 -42.02 8.74
N GLU A 24 -15.72 -41.02 9.41
CA GLU A 24 -15.57 -39.67 8.86
C GLU A 24 -14.71 -39.63 7.58
N LYS A 25 -13.64 -40.44 7.57
CA LYS A 25 -12.75 -40.55 6.41
C LYS A 25 -13.45 -41.21 5.22
N ALA A 26 -14.20 -42.27 5.47
CA ALA A 26 -14.98 -42.95 4.44
C ALA A 26 -16.10 -42.04 3.88
N GLU A 27 -16.74 -41.25 4.71
CA GLU A 27 -17.75 -40.31 4.30
C GLU A 27 -17.15 -39.17 3.44
N LYS A 28 -15.96 -38.67 3.82
CA LYS A 28 -15.21 -37.67 3.02
C LYS A 28 -14.75 -38.24 1.67
N GLU A 29 -14.37 -39.49 1.61
CA GLU A 29 -14.00 -40.14 0.33
C GLU A 29 -15.24 -40.35 -0.57
N ALA A 30 -16.35 -40.79 -0.02
CA ALA A 30 -17.60 -40.97 -0.75
C ALA A 30 -18.14 -39.66 -1.31
N ARG A 31 -17.99 -38.52 -0.57
CA ARG A 31 -18.35 -37.20 -1.07
C ARG A 31 -17.44 -36.72 -2.19
N LYS A 32 -16.14 -36.99 -2.11
CA LYS A 32 -15.19 -36.70 -3.19
C LYS A 32 -15.53 -37.44 -4.48
N GLU A 33 -15.90 -38.69 -4.36
CA GLU A 33 -16.33 -39.50 -5.52
C GLU A 33 -17.69 -39.04 -6.10
N ALA A 34 -18.57 -38.47 -5.23
CA ALA A 34 -19.84 -37.88 -5.66
C ALA A 34 -19.69 -36.50 -6.29
N GLY A 35 -18.48 -35.93 -6.34
CA GLY A 35 -18.21 -34.60 -6.92
C GLY A 35 -18.71 -33.42 -6.08
N ASP A 36 -19.11 -33.64 -4.84
CA ASP A 36 -19.58 -32.59 -3.92
C ASP A 36 -18.37 -31.89 -3.29
N THR A 37 -18.07 -30.69 -3.79
CA THR A 37 -16.98 -29.82 -3.32
C THR A 37 -17.43 -28.75 -2.34
N THR A 38 -18.69 -28.74 -1.90
CA THR A 38 -19.18 -27.75 -0.92
C THR A 38 -18.57 -28.01 0.45
N PRO A 39 -17.87 -27.02 1.07
CA PRO A 39 -17.33 -27.20 2.41
C PRO A 39 -18.46 -27.30 3.44
N GLN A 40 -18.40 -28.32 4.30
CA GLN A 40 -19.32 -28.39 5.45
C GLN A 40 -19.01 -27.28 6.45
N SER A 41 -20.03 -26.74 7.09
CA SER A 41 -19.90 -25.72 8.14
C SER A 41 -18.96 -26.16 9.27
N ASP A 42 -18.94 -27.43 9.58
CA ASP A 42 -18.10 -28.01 10.64
C ASP A 42 -16.60 -28.07 10.26
N ASP A 43 -16.28 -28.22 8.97
CA ASP A 43 -14.88 -28.17 8.49
C ASP A 43 -14.29 -26.74 8.59
N VAL A 44 -15.11 -25.70 8.51
CA VAL A 44 -14.69 -24.31 8.66
C VAL A 44 -14.42 -23.97 10.14
N GLU A 45 -15.16 -24.55 11.07
CA GLU A 45 -14.95 -24.34 12.50
C GLU A 45 -13.81 -25.20 13.07
N ALA A 46 -13.58 -26.40 12.53
CA ALA A 46 -12.52 -27.30 12.99
C ALA A 46 -11.11 -26.75 12.76
N HIS A 47 -10.91 -25.92 11.72
CA HIS A 47 -9.62 -25.27 11.47
C HIS A 47 -9.35 -24.05 12.37
N VAL A 48 -10.31 -23.64 13.18
CA VAL A 48 -10.17 -22.53 14.14
C VAL A 48 -10.13 -23.05 15.59
N LYS A 49 -9.37 -24.11 15.87
CA LYS A 49 -8.90 -24.35 17.26
C LYS A 49 -7.86 -23.29 17.59
N LYS A 50 -8.33 -22.06 17.83
CA LYS A 50 -7.55 -21.04 18.50
C LYS A 50 -7.23 -21.57 19.87
N GLY A 51 -6.00 -22.07 20.06
CA GLY A 51 -5.47 -22.30 21.40
C GLY A 51 -5.67 -21.04 22.28
N PRO A 52 -5.53 -21.12 23.60
CA PRO A 52 -5.67 -19.97 24.47
C PRO A 52 -4.80 -18.85 23.90
N LYS A 53 -5.41 -17.68 23.67
CA LYS A 53 -4.70 -16.52 23.12
C LYS A 53 -3.48 -16.27 24.00
N PRO A 54 -2.26 -16.23 23.44
CA PRO A 54 -1.07 -16.00 24.23
C PRO A 54 -1.25 -14.68 24.98
N VAL A 55 -0.99 -14.70 26.29
CA VAL A 55 -1.02 -13.51 27.13
C VAL A 55 0.17 -12.64 26.70
N THR A 56 -0.08 -11.71 25.81
CA THR A 56 0.94 -10.76 25.36
C THR A 56 0.82 -9.47 26.13
N ARG A 57 1.97 -8.91 26.56
CA ARG A 57 2.01 -7.58 27.18
C ARG A 57 1.32 -6.55 26.27
N PRO A 58 0.70 -5.50 26.81
CA PRO A 58 0.14 -4.40 26.04
C PRO A 58 1.11 -3.88 24.98
N ARG A 59 0.58 -3.44 23.82
CA ARG A 59 1.41 -2.98 22.70
C ARG A 59 2.38 -1.86 23.11
N LEU A 60 1.97 -0.98 24.02
CA LEU A 60 2.78 0.12 24.51
C LEU A 60 4.03 -0.38 25.26
N GLU A 61 3.88 -1.35 26.15
CA GLU A 61 4.98 -1.92 26.94
C GLU A 61 6.00 -2.69 26.10
N ARG A 62 5.58 -3.19 24.94
CA ARG A 62 6.46 -3.90 24.00
C ARG A 62 7.32 -2.98 23.13
N ARG A 63 7.04 -1.68 23.11
CA ARG A 63 7.77 -0.67 22.34
C ARG A 63 8.99 -0.17 23.13
N GLY A 64 9.97 0.39 22.40
CA GLY A 64 11.17 0.96 23.00
C GLY A 64 10.86 2.16 23.92
N LYS A 65 11.76 2.46 24.87
CA LYS A 65 11.59 3.53 25.87
C LYS A 65 11.23 4.89 25.26
N LYS A 66 11.93 5.30 24.21
CA LYS A 66 11.64 6.59 23.52
C LYS A 66 10.21 6.66 23.00
N TYR A 67 9.68 5.56 22.45
CA TYR A 67 8.29 5.52 22.01
C TYR A 67 7.31 5.57 23.18
N GLN A 68 7.63 4.91 24.29
CA GLN A 68 6.80 4.94 25.49
C GLN A 68 6.72 6.36 26.07
N ASP A 69 7.85 7.09 26.06
CA ASP A 69 7.89 8.47 26.54
C ASP A 69 7.12 9.41 25.60
N ALA A 70 7.31 9.28 24.30
CA ALA A 70 6.53 10.04 23.32
C ALA A 70 5.01 9.77 23.41
N ALA A 71 4.62 8.50 23.66
CA ALA A 71 3.23 8.11 23.79
C ALA A 71 2.53 8.67 25.05
N LYS A 72 3.26 9.11 26.06
CA LYS A 72 2.69 9.78 27.26
C LYS A 72 2.14 11.16 26.92
N ASN A 73 2.70 11.82 25.90
CA ASN A 73 2.30 13.17 25.49
C ASN A 73 1.04 13.16 24.65
N VAL A 74 0.60 11.99 24.16
CA VAL A 74 -0.57 11.85 23.30
C VAL A 74 -1.67 11.06 24.01
N GLU A 75 -2.78 11.72 24.31
CA GLU A 75 -3.97 11.08 24.89
C GLU A 75 -4.77 10.37 23.80
N LYS A 76 -5.06 9.09 24.01
CA LYS A 76 -5.92 8.34 23.08
C LYS A 76 -7.34 8.88 23.10
N ASN A 77 -7.94 8.94 21.92
CA ASN A 77 -9.34 9.39 21.71
C ASN A 77 -9.60 10.87 22.02
N LYS A 78 -8.58 11.68 22.30
CA LYS A 78 -8.71 13.13 22.38
C LYS A 78 -8.62 13.74 20.97
N MET A 79 -9.51 14.67 20.68
CA MET A 79 -9.43 15.51 19.48
C MET A 79 -8.55 16.72 19.80
N TYR A 80 -7.51 16.89 19.02
CA TYR A 80 -6.59 18.02 19.11
C TYR A 80 -6.94 19.07 18.05
N SER A 81 -6.63 20.31 18.30
CA SER A 81 -6.64 21.34 17.26
C SER A 81 -5.52 21.08 16.24
N LEU A 82 -5.61 21.66 15.04
CA LEU A 82 -4.61 21.44 13.99
C LEU A 82 -3.20 21.84 14.45
N ASP A 83 -3.08 23.01 15.09
CA ASP A 83 -1.78 23.53 15.56
C ASP A 83 -1.17 22.66 16.67
N GLU A 84 -2.01 22.20 17.61
CA GLU A 84 -1.56 21.29 18.66
C GLU A 84 -1.13 19.94 18.08
N ALA A 85 -1.89 19.39 17.12
CA ALA A 85 -1.58 18.13 16.47
C ALA A 85 -0.24 18.19 15.71
N LEU A 86 0.01 19.29 14.99
CA LEU A 86 1.27 19.50 14.27
C LEU A 86 2.47 19.60 15.23
N LYS A 87 2.34 20.38 16.32
CA LYS A 87 3.37 20.47 17.37
C LYS A 87 3.64 19.11 17.99
N LEU A 88 2.60 18.37 18.37
CA LEU A 88 2.78 17.03 18.93
C LEU A 88 3.42 16.06 17.92
N ALA A 89 3.07 16.14 16.64
CA ALA A 89 3.67 15.30 15.59
C ALA A 89 5.17 15.55 15.43
N THR A 90 5.62 16.80 15.51
CA THR A 90 7.04 17.17 15.44
C THR A 90 7.80 16.78 16.71
N GLU A 91 7.25 17.07 17.89
CA GLU A 91 7.88 16.81 19.19
C GLU A 91 7.97 15.31 19.54
N THR A 92 6.97 14.52 19.15
CA THR A 92 6.92 13.09 19.47
C THR A 92 7.69 12.20 18.51
N SER A 93 8.42 12.76 17.56
CA SER A 93 9.26 11.99 16.61
C SER A 93 10.42 11.32 17.35
N PRO A 94 10.44 9.97 17.45
CA PRO A 94 11.47 9.25 18.22
C PRO A 94 12.76 9.01 17.42
N VAL A 95 12.79 9.36 16.14
CA VAL A 95 13.86 9.05 15.20
C VAL A 95 14.95 10.14 15.19
N LYS A 96 16.15 9.77 14.70
CA LYS A 96 17.28 10.71 14.60
C LYS A 96 17.38 11.38 13.22
N PHE A 97 16.75 10.80 12.22
CA PHE A 97 16.70 11.37 10.88
C PHE A 97 15.48 12.29 10.72
N ASP A 98 15.52 13.16 9.74
CA ASP A 98 14.43 14.07 9.42
C ASP A 98 13.22 13.29 8.86
N ALA A 99 12.25 13.02 9.72
CA ALA A 99 11.08 12.19 9.39
C ALA A 99 10.07 12.98 8.54
N SER A 100 9.36 12.28 7.67
CA SER A 100 8.25 12.86 6.93
C SER A 100 7.01 12.95 7.83
N VAL A 101 6.31 14.06 7.74
CA VAL A 101 4.98 14.24 8.35
C VAL A 101 3.92 13.92 7.31
N GLU A 102 3.03 13.02 7.66
CA GLU A 102 1.98 12.51 6.78
C GLU A 102 0.60 12.77 7.37
N ILE A 103 -0.35 13.09 6.51
CA ILE A 103 -1.77 13.23 6.86
C ILE A 103 -2.54 12.02 6.30
N HIS A 104 -3.43 11.50 7.13
CA HIS A 104 -4.38 10.46 6.75
C HIS A 104 -5.80 10.98 6.98
N ILE A 105 -6.54 11.22 5.90
CA ILE A 105 -7.86 11.82 5.95
C ILE A 105 -8.89 10.76 5.55
N ARG A 106 -9.78 10.40 6.46
CA ARG A 106 -10.91 9.53 6.14
C ARG A 106 -12.04 10.36 5.55
N LEU A 107 -12.40 10.06 4.32
CA LEU A 107 -13.49 10.72 3.60
C LEU A 107 -14.81 9.97 3.78
N GLY A 108 -15.94 10.66 3.63
CA GLY A 108 -17.27 10.07 3.64
C GLY A 108 -17.72 9.59 2.26
N VAL A 109 -16.83 8.91 1.51
CA VAL A 109 -17.09 8.42 0.14
C VAL A 109 -17.05 6.90 0.08
N ASP A 110 -17.73 6.31 -0.91
CA ASP A 110 -17.62 4.89 -1.24
C ASP A 110 -16.63 4.69 -2.42
N PRO A 111 -15.41 4.17 -2.17
CA PRO A 111 -14.41 4.00 -3.22
C PRO A 111 -14.76 2.89 -4.24
N ARG A 112 -15.84 2.13 -4.02
CA ARG A 112 -16.33 1.14 -4.98
C ARG A 112 -17.11 1.79 -6.13
N GLN A 113 -17.65 2.99 -5.89
CA GLN A 113 -18.35 3.77 -6.89
C GLN A 113 -17.30 4.51 -7.74
N ALA A 114 -17.41 4.39 -9.06
CA ALA A 114 -16.44 4.96 -10.00
C ALA A 114 -16.40 6.51 -9.94
N ASP A 115 -17.54 7.13 -9.68
CA ASP A 115 -17.72 8.58 -9.54
C ASP A 115 -17.18 9.14 -8.22
N GLN A 116 -17.07 8.29 -7.17
CA GLN A 116 -16.54 8.66 -5.86
C GLN A 116 -15.06 8.30 -5.68
N ASN A 117 -14.43 7.73 -6.70
CA ASN A 117 -13.01 7.41 -6.67
C ASN A 117 -12.17 8.66 -6.96
N ILE A 118 -11.78 9.34 -5.89
CA ILE A 118 -11.05 10.61 -5.95
C ILE A 118 -9.58 10.34 -6.23
N ARG A 119 -9.05 10.97 -7.27
CA ARG A 119 -7.64 11.06 -7.61
C ARG A 119 -7.33 12.43 -8.15
N SER A 120 -6.43 13.15 -7.50
CA SER A 120 -6.06 14.52 -7.88
C SER A 120 -4.65 14.84 -7.42
N THR A 121 -4.23 16.07 -7.65
CA THR A 121 -2.91 16.58 -7.23
C THR A 121 -3.08 17.87 -6.46
N VAL A 122 -2.18 18.13 -5.54
CA VAL A 122 -2.06 19.38 -4.81
C VAL A 122 -0.61 19.88 -4.89
N ALA A 123 -0.42 21.15 -5.11
CA ALA A 123 0.89 21.79 -5.02
C ALA A 123 1.08 22.28 -3.59
N LEU A 124 2.11 21.80 -2.92
CA LEU A 124 2.46 22.26 -1.58
C LEU A 124 3.31 23.53 -1.69
N PRO A 125 2.99 24.61 -0.95
CA PRO A 125 3.67 25.90 -1.09
C PRO A 125 5.17 25.82 -0.74
N HIS A 126 5.55 24.94 0.15
CA HIS A 126 6.95 24.73 0.58
C HIS A 126 7.53 23.38 0.13
N GLY A 127 6.82 22.69 -0.78
CA GLY A 127 7.22 21.36 -1.24
C GLY A 127 7.11 20.28 -0.16
N THR A 128 7.70 19.12 -0.46
CA THR A 128 7.70 17.96 0.46
C THR A 128 9.00 17.82 1.26
N GLY A 129 9.99 18.68 1.05
CA GLY A 129 11.34 18.57 1.63
C GLY A 129 12.15 17.37 1.10
N LYS A 130 11.79 16.86 -0.07
CA LYS A 130 12.55 15.85 -0.79
C LYS A 130 13.03 16.41 -2.11
N ASP A 131 14.30 16.18 -2.44
CA ASP A 131 14.82 16.45 -3.77
C ASP A 131 14.26 15.39 -4.74
N VAL A 132 13.32 15.82 -5.57
CA VAL A 132 12.64 14.93 -6.52
C VAL A 132 13.42 14.91 -7.83
N ARG A 133 13.83 13.73 -8.28
CA ARG A 133 14.47 13.53 -9.59
C ARG A 133 13.39 13.34 -10.64
N VAL A 134 13.35 14.27 -11.58
CA VAL A 134 12.34 14.28 -12.65
C VAL A 134 12.97 13.78 -13.95
N ALA A 135 12.40 12.70 -14.49
CA ALA A 135 12.69 12.22 -15.83
C ALA A 135 11.66 12.74 -16.83
N VAL A 136 12.12 13.09 -18.01
CA VAL A 136 11.27 13.58 -19.11
C VAL A 136 11.42 12.68 -20.32
N PHE A 137 10.29 12.22 -20.84
CA PHE A 137 10.21 11.46 -22.07
C PHE A 137 9.37 12.22 -23.10
N ALA A 138 10.06 12.98 -23.92
CA ALA A 138 9.47 13.93 -24.86
C ALA A 138 10.30 14.01 -26.14
N PRO A 139 9.76 14.59 -27.23
CA PRO A 139 10.52 14.82 -28.46
C PRO A 139 11.70 15.78 -28.23
N GLU A 140 12.71 15.64 -29.06
CA GLU A 140 13.97 16.38 -28.97
C GLU A 140 13.79 17.93 -28.96
N SER A 141 12.73 18.42 -29.63
CA SER A 141 12.35 19.83 -29.63
C SER A 141 12.03 20.40 -28.23
N GLU A 142 11.58 19.56 -27.30
CA GLU A 142 11.22 19.95 -25.93
C GLU A 142 12.35 19.73 -24.92
N HIS A 143 13.41 19.03 -25.29
CA HIS A 143 14.53 18.72 -24.39
C HIS A 143 15.19 19.99 -23.80
N ALA A 144 15.38 21.02 -24.63
CA ALA A 144 15.98 22.27 -24.18
C ALA A 144 15.09 23.01 -23.14
N ALA A 145 13.78 22.98 -23.33
CA ALA A 145 12.82 23.55 -22.40
C ALA A 145 12.73 22.76 -21.08
N ALA A 146 12.72 21.44 -21.17
CA ALA A 146 12.74 20.53 -20.01
C ALA A 146 14.00 20.72 -19.15
N LYS A 147 15.17 20.86 -19.80
CA LYS A 147 16.45 21.09 -19.12
C LYS A 147 16.47 22.42 -18.40
N LYS A 148 15.95 23.49 -19.02
CA LYS A 148 15.81 24.81 -18.38
C LYS A 148 14.86 24.79 -17.18
N ALA A 149 13.82 23.93 -17.22
CA ALA A 149 12.88 23.76 -16.12
C ALA A 149 13.43 22.90 -14.97
N GLY A 150 14.63 22.29 -15.13
CA GLY A 150 15.30 21.53 -14.09
C GLY A 150 15.07 20.01 -14.14
N ALA A 151 14.74 19.44 -15.29
CA ALA A 151 14.69 18.01 -15.45
C ALA A 151 16.09 17.36 -15.29
N ASP A 152 16.16 16.28 -14.54
CA ASP A 152 17.43 15.58 -14.25
C ASP A 152 17.81 14.57 -15.33
N ILE A 153 16.80 13.88 -15.87
CA ILE A 153 16.98 12.89 -16.93
C ILE A 153 16.07 13.29 -18.08
N ILE A 154 16.65 13.44 -19.25
CA ILE A 154 15.92 13.79 -20.45
C ILE A 154 16.38 12.82 -21.52
N GLY A 155 15.45 12.20 -22.19
CA GLY A 155 15.82 11.27 -23.26
C GLY A 155 14.62 10.80 -24.05
N ASP A 156 14.94 10.16 -25.18
CA ASP A 156 14.01 9.46 -26.03
C ASP A 156 14.39 7.97 -26.06
N GLU A 157 15.23 7.54 -27.01
CA GLU A 157 15.62 6.14 -27.15
C GLU A 157 16.61 5.67 -26.08
N GLU A 158 17.50 6.55 -25.63
CA GLU A 158 18.44 6.27 -24.54
C GLU A 158 17.70 5.98 -23.23
N PHE A 159 16.62 6.72 -22.95
CA PHE A 159 15.77 6.50 -21.79
C PHE A 159 15.07 5.13 -21.85
N LEU A 160 14.59 4.71 -23.02
CA LEU A 160 14.00 3.38 -23.19
C LEU A 160 15.03 2.27 -22.94
N SER A 161 16.29 2.47 -23.38
CA SER A 161 17.38 1.52 -23.13
C SER A 161 17.71 1.38 -21.63
N GLN A 162 17.55 2.45 -20.83
CA GLN A 162 17.66 2.40 -19.37
C GLN A 162 16.49 1.63 -18.75
N LEU A 163 15.27 1.84 -19.25
CA LEU A 163 14.10 1.09 -18.81
C LEU A 163 14.18 -0.40 -19.14
N ASP A 164 14.78 -0.76 -20.28
CA ASP A 164 15.02 -2.16 -20.66
C ASP A 164 16.00 -2.86 -19.69
N LYS A 165 16.93 -2.10 -19.09
CA LYS A 165 17.84 -2.57 -18.05
C LYS A 165 17.23 -2.50 -16.64
N GLU A 166 15.96 -2.08 -16.52
CA GLU A 166 15.26 -1.85 -15.25
C GLU A 166 15.91 -0.79 -14.34
N GLU A 167 16.72 0.10 -14.91
CA GLU A 167 17.35 1.20 -14.18
C GLU A 167 16.36 2.36 -14.00
N LEU A 168 15.87 2.55 -12.79
CA LEU A 168 14.90 3.58 -12.41
C LEU A 168 15.55 4.59 -11.47
N ASN A 169 16.29 5.53 -12.03
CA ASN A 169 17.01 6.56 -11.28
C ASN A 169 16.23 7.87 -11.14
N PHE A 170 14.89 7.82 -11.17
CA PHE A 170 14.00 8.95 -11.08
C PHE A 170 12.81 8.67 -10.16
N ASP A 171 12.19 9.73 -9.66
CA ASP A 171 11.07 9.67 -8.74
C ASP A 171 9.74 10.09 -9.41
N ILE A 172 9.81 10.93 -10.44
CA ILE A 172 8.66 11.33 -11.27
C ILE A 172 9.04 11.20 -12.74
N LEU A 173 8.11 10.66 -13.54
CA LEU A 173 8.24 10.59 -14.99
C LEU A 173 7.19 11.49 -15.64
N VAL A 174 7.64 12.48 -16.39
CA VAL A 174 6.81 13.35 -17.24
C VAL A 174 6.91 12.87 -18.68
N ALA A 175 5.78 12.71 -19.35
CA ALA A 175 5.77 12.29 -20.75
C ALA A 175 4.80 13.14 -21.59
N THR A 176 5.11 13.29 -22.88
CA THR A 176 4.13 13.85 -23.81
C THR A 176 3.12 12.79 -24.24
N PRO A 177 1.87 13.18 -24.60
CA PRO A 177 0.84 12.23 -25.01
C PRO A 177 1.27 11.34 -26.20
N GLN A 178 2.07 11.89 -27.10
CA GLN A 178 2.55 11.18 -28.30
C GLN A 178 3.48 10.00 -27.95
N TYR A 179 4.19 10.09 -26.83
CA TYR A 179 5.17 9.10 -26.38
C TYR A 179 4.59 8.05 -25.41
N MET A 180 3.37 8.26 -24.93
CA MET A 180 2.69 7.31 -24.05
C MET A 180 2.55 5.88 -24.61
N PRO A 181 2.28 5.66 -25.91
CA PRO A 181 2.23 4.31 -26.45
C PRO A 181 3.55 3.55 -26.32
N LYS A 182 4.71 4.24 -26.47
CA LYS A 182 6.03 3.64 -26.30
C LYS A 182 6.24 3.17 -24.84
N LEU A 183 5.74 3.94 -23.85
CA LEU A 183 5.80 3.59 -22.43
C LEU A 183 4.87 2.43 -22.04
N GLY A 184 3.87 2.11 -22.86
CA GLY A 184 2.93 1.02 -22.61
C GLY A 184 3.62 -0.34 -22.40
N LYS A 185 4.74 -0.58 -23.06
CA LYS A 185 5.57 -1.79 -22.89
C LYS A 185 6.12 -1.93 -21.47
N TYR A 186 6.40 -0.80 -20.81
CA TYR A 186 7.00 -0.72 -19.48
C TYR A 186 5.98 -0.57 -18.37
N ALA A 187 4.67 -0.68 -18.68
CA ALA A 187 3.60 -0.52 -17.69
C ALA A 187 3.71 -1.51 -16.52
N ARG A 188 4.23 -2.72 -16.76
CA ARG A 188 4.47 -3.72 -15.71
C ARG A 188 5.62 -3.34 -14.77
N LEU A 189 6.60 -2.58 -15.26
CA LEU A 189 7.73 -2.10 -14.48
C LEU A 189 7.37 -0.81 -13.72
N LEU A 190 6.76 0.16 -14.40
CA LEU A 190 6.47 1.49 -13.86
C LEU A 190 5.20 1.51 -13.00
N GLY A 191 4.19 0.71 -13.35
CA GLY A 191 2.88 0.70 -12.69
C GLY A 191 2.93 0.38 -11.19
N PRO A 192 3.51 -0.76 -10.76
CA PRO A 192 3.60 -1.13 -9.36
C PRO A 192 4.38 -0.13 -8.50
N ARG A 193 5.33 0.57 -9.10
CA ARG A 193 6.17 1.59 -8.45
C ARG A 193 5.52 2.98 -8.42
N GLY A 194 4.36 3.15 -9.08
CA GLY A 194 3.67 4.45 -9.15
C GLY A 194 4.32 5.47 -10.07
N LEU A 195 5.27 5.04 -10.92
CA LEU A 195 6.05 5.90 -11.81
C LEU A 195 5.41 6.09 -13.20
N MET A 196 4.30 5.41 -13.48
CA MET A 196 3.62 5.51 -14.77
C MET A 196 2.94 6.87 -14.92
N PRO A 197 3.27 7.65 -15.98
CA PRO A 197 2.64 8.95 -16.21
C PRO A 197 1.11 8.84 -16.35
N ASN A 198 0.41 9.84 -15.81
CA ASN A 198 -1.05 9.87 -15.84
C ASN A 198 -1.55 11.30 -16.12
N PRO A 199 -2.53 11.48 -17.03
CA PRO A 199 -3.12 12.79 -17.30
C PRO A 199 -3.75 13.44 -16.05
N LYS A 200 -4.36 12.64 -15.16
CA LYS A 200 -4.99 13.14 -13.93
C LYS A 200 -3.99 13.68 -12.91
N SER A 201 -2.76 13.19 -12.91
CA SER A 201 -1.68 13.71 -12.08
C SER A 201 -0.88 14.84 -12.75
N GLY A 202 -1.22 15.19 -14.00
CA GLY A 202 -0.53 16.22 -14.75
C GLY A 202 0.89 15.85 -15.19
N THR A 203 1.24 14.56 -15.09
CA THR A 203 2.54 14.03 -15.57
C THR A 203 2.51 13.63 -17.05
N VAL A 204 1.33 13.63 -17.67
CA VAL A 204 1.17 13.62 -19.13
C VAL A 204 0.74 15.02 -19.54
N ALA A 205 1.65 15.78 -20.13
CA ALA A 205 1.42 17.18 -20.50
C ALA A 205 1.97 17.48 -21.89
N THR A 206 1.34 18.44 -22.57
CA THR A 206 1.86 19.05 -23.80
C THR A 206 2.93 20.08 -23.52
N ASP A 207 2.85 20.77 -22.38
CA ASP A 207 3.85 21.70 -21.89
C ASP A 207 4.72 21.00 -20.83
N VAL A 208 5.82 20.43 -21.29
CA VAL A 208 6.75 19.67 -20.45
C VAL A 208 7.45 20.58 -19.45
N ALA A 209 7.80 21.81 -19.82
CA ALA A 209 8.51 22.73 -18.94
C ALA A 209 7.68 23.09 -17.71
N LYS A 210 6.40 23.37 -17.91
CA LYS A 210 5.46 23.64 -16.82
C LYS A 210 5.28 22.39 -15.92
N ALA A 211 5.10 21.21 -16.50
CA ALA A 211 4.94 19.97 -15.74
C ALA A 211 6.17 19.65 -14.87
N VAL A 212 7.39 19.86 -15.39
CA VAL A 212 8.64 19.69 -14.66
C VAL A 212 8.76 20.72 -13.53
N SER A 213 8.46 21.98 -13.78
CA SER A 213 8.53 23.02 -12.74
C SER A 213 7.53 22.77 -11.60
N GLU A 214 6.31 22.35 -11.92
CA GLU A 214 5.31 21.96 -10.92
C GLU A 214 5.74 20.71 -10.10
N ALA A 215 6.33 19.71 -10.77
CA ALA A 215 6.85 18.51 -10.10
C ALA A 215 8.00 18.88 -9.13
N LYS A 216 8.92 19.74 -9.53
CA LYS A 216 10.00 20.26 -8.69
C LYS A 216 9.50 21.17 -7.56
N ALA A 217 8.43 21.92 -7.77
CA ALA A 217 7.80 22.76 -6.76
C ALA A 217 7.07 21.98 -5.67
N GLY A 218 7.01 20.63 -5.74
CA GLY A 218 6.39 19.82 -4.71
C GLY A 218 4.92 19.50 -4.97
N LYS A 219 4.56 19.28 -6.22
CA LYS A 219 3.26 18.76 -6.60
C LYS A 219 3.14 17.30 -6.16
N VAL A 220 2.18 16.99 -5.30
CA VAL A 220 1.93 15.66 -4.76
C VAL A 220 0.60 15.13 -5.30
N GLU A 221 0.62 13.88 -5.76
CA GLU A 221 -0.58 13.16 -6.16
C GLU A 221 -1.18 12.45 -4.95
N TYR A 222 -2.50 12.51 -4.82
CA TYR A 222 -3.25 11.76 -3.83
C TYR A 222 -4.40 10.99 -4.47
N ARG A 223 -4.71 9.87 -3.87
CA ARG A 223 -5.86 9.03 -4.25
C ARG A 223 -6.50 8.43 -3.01
N VAL A 224 -7.80 8.15 -3.13
CA VAL A 224 -8.53 7.41 -2.11
C VAL A 224 -8.18 5.92 -2.18
N ASP A 225 -7.94 5.32 -1.04
CA ASP A 225 -7.73 3.88 -0.90
C ASP A 225 -9.07 3.11 -0.80
N LYS A 226 -9.00 1.78 -0.63
CA LYS A 226 -10.19 0.92 -0.48
C LYS A 226 -10.99 1.17 0.80
N GLN A 227 -10.44 1.91 1.77
CA GLN A 227 -11.04 2.25 3.06
C GLN A 227 -11.57 3.69 3.10
N ALA A 228 -11.62 4.35 1.95
CA ALA A 228 -11.98 5.76 1.82
C ALA A 228 -11.02 6.72 2.54
N ILE A 229 -9.73 6.36 2.61
CA ILE A 229 -8.71 7.18 3.25
C ILE A 229 -7.77 7.75 2.18
N VAL A 230 -7.44 9.02 2.31
CA VAL A 230 -6.38 9.69 1.56
C VAL A 230 -5.12 9.73 2.42
N HIS A 231 -4.01 9.39 1.83
CA HIS A 231 -2.68 9.44 2.44
C HIS A 231 -1.83 10.46 1.69
N LEU A 232 -1.26 11.43 2.41
CA LEU A 232 -0.48 12.51 1.81
C LEU A 232 0.70 12.88 2.71
N SER A 233 1.90 12.94 2.15
CA SER A 233 3.06 13.52 2.82
C SER A 233 3.05 15.03 2.61
N ILE A 234 3.09 15.80 3.70
CA ILE A 234 2.95 17.27 3.68
C ILE A 234 4.26 18.01 3.92
N GLY A 235 5.25 17.35 4.50
CA GLY A 235 6.53 17.97 4.80
C GLY A 235 7.44 17.11 5.65
N LYS A 236 8.41 17.73 6.25
CA LYS A 236 9.41 17.15 7.14
C LYS A 236 9.28 17.72 8.55
N VAL A 237 9.77 16.96 9.55
CA VAL A 237 9.83 17.44 10.94
C VAL A 237 10.66 18.71 11.04
N SER A 238 11.70 18.88 10.21
CA SER A 238 12.57 20.06 10.16
C SER A 238 11.90 21.34 9.66
N PHE A 239 10.69 21.25 9.12
CA PHE A 239 9.96 22.44 8.67
C PHE A 239 9.44 23.31 9.84
N GLY A 240 9.32 22.73 11.03
CA GLY A 240 8.83 23.42 12.23
C GLY A 240 7.35 23.25 12.47
#